data_b0cffbaf7b0c06b87d84ad4d09d71af1
#
_entry.id   b0cffbaf7b0c06b87d84ad4d09d71af1
#
_cell.length_a   1.000
_cell.length_b   1.000
_cell.length_c   1.000
_cell.angle_alpha   90.00
_cell.angle_beta   90.00
_cell.angle_gamma   90.00
#
_symmetry.space_group_name_H-M   'P 1'
#
loop_
_entity.id
_entity.type
_entity.pdbx_description
1 polymer ?
#
loop_
_entity_poly.entity_id
_entity_poly.type
_entity_poly.pdbx_seq_one_letter_code
_entity_poly.pdbx_strand_id
1 'polypeptide(L)'
;LFKSLVKQTTPNGFEYLLYDCIPNARKDEYGNRFVIVGDGPHTHLFTCHLDTYPLTQKSEEITIIEDGDIIRTDGRTLLGADDKAGVTVLLAMIKGGVNGIYGFFLAEEIGLLGSHYAANDTKWKELMKDVKAVISFDRRGTSSIITHQGGKKTCSQKYAKLIQKGFAKQEILLELDDTGSATDSLSFHKCNRSLQCTNISVGYYNAHSVLEYQDISYLERLCSAAVYVDWPIP
;
A
#
# COMPACT_ATOMS: atom_id res chain seq x y z
N LEU A 1 6.81 -0.51 14.70
CA LEU A 1 6.71 -1.38 13.52
C LEU A 1 7.46 -0.77 12.32
N PHE A 2 7.09 0.45 11.83
CA PHE A 2 7.73 1.06 10.67
C PHE A 2 9.27 1.08 10.77
N LYS A 3 9.83 1.54 11.89
CA LYS A 3 11.28 1.55 12.13
C LYS A 3 11.94 0.17 12.00
N SER A 4 11.24 -0.90 12.27
CA SER A 4 11.79 -2.25 12.10
C SER A 4 11.82 -2.71 10.65
N LEU A 5 10.95 -2.14 9.79
CA LEU A 5 10.89 -2.43 8.35
C LEU A 5 11.94 -1.64 7.55
N VAL A 6 12.27 -0.41 7.99
CA VAL A 6 13.23 0.47 7.32
C VAL A 6 14.68 0.29 7.81
N LYS A 7 15.08 -0.95 8.12
CA LYS A 7 16.47 -1.27 8.50
C LYS A 7 17.40 -1.42 7.31
N GLN A 8 16.83 -1.77 6.17
CA GLN A 8 17.57 -1.97 4.92
C GLN A 8 16.64 -1.76 3.72
N THR A 9 17.23 -1.38 2.59
CA THR A 9 16.50 -1.31 1.32
C THR A 9 16.15 -2.70 0.83
N THR A 10 15.06 -2.83 0.10
CA THR A 10 14.57 -4.08 -0.45
C THR A 10 14.32 -3.98 -1.96
N PRO A 11 15.34 -3.64 -2.79
CA PRO A 11 15.13 -3.58 -4.23
C PRO A 11 14.68 -4.94 -4.75
N ASN A 12 14.10 -4.97 -5.94
CA ASN A 12 13.57 -6.20 -6.53
C ASN A 12 14.55 -7.38 -6.42
N GLY A 13 14.07 -8.51 -5.90
CA GLY A 13 14.85 -9.70 -5.56
C GLY A 13 15.30 -9.77 -4.10
N PHE A 14 15.11 -8.70 -3.31
CA PHE A 14 15.40 -8.64 -1.87
C PHE A 14 14.17 -8.51 -0.98
N GLU A 15 12.96 -8.54 -1.52
CA GLU A 15 11.70 -8.41 -0.80
C GLU A 15 11.52 -9.53 0.25
N TYR A 16 12.21 -10.65 0.08
CA TYR A 16 12.21 -11.76 1.04
C TYR A 16 12.63 -11.34 2.46
N LEU A 17 13.37 -10.26 2.59
CA LEU A 17 13.80 -9.69 3.87
C LEU A 17 12.63 -9.17 4.71
N LEU A 18 11.46 -8.96 4.09
CA LEU A 18 10.23 -8.51 4.74
C LEU A 18 9.22 -9.64 4.99
N TYR A 19 9.45 -10.86 4.48
CA TYR A 19 8.44 -11.92 4.54
C TYR A 19 8.06 -12.33 5.96
N ASP A 20 9.02 -12.38 6.87
CA ASP A 20 8.80 -12.80 8.24
C ASP A 20 7.94 -11.81 9.05
N CYS A 21 7.79 -10.56 8.57
CA CYS A 21 6.94 -9.58 9.24
C CYS A 21 5.45 -9.73 8.86
N ILE A 22 5.12 -10.54 7.83
CA ILE A 22 3.74 -10.71 7.34
C ILE A 22 3.15 -11.99 7.97
N PRO A 23 2.27 -11.87 8.98
CA PRO A 23 1.79 -13.03 9.73
C PRO A 23 0.86 -13.89 8.86
N ASN A 24 1.03 -15.22 8.93
CA ASN A 24 0.21 -16.20 8.22
C ASN A 24 0.10 -15.97 6.70
N ALA A 25 1.12 -15.36 6.10
CA ALA A 25 1.14 -15.08 4.67
C ALA A 25 1.13 -16.36 3.84
N ARG A 26 0.23 -16.39 2.87
CA ARG A 26 0.25 -17.36 1.77
C ARG A 26 1.11 -16.80 0.65
N LYS A 27 1.59 -17.67 -0.23
CA LYS A 27 2.41 -17.30 -1.39
C LYS A 27 1.70 -17.72 -2.67
N ASP A 28 1.65 -16.84 -3.67
CA ASP A 28 1.24 -17.21 -5.02
C ASP A 28 2.43 -17.75 -5.85
N GLU A 29 2.18 -18.13 -7.09
CA GLU A 29 3.21 -18.71 -7.95
C GLU A 29 4.25 -17.69 -8.44
N TYR A 30 3.92 -16.41 -8.49
CA TYR A 30 4.87 -15.34 -8.79
C TYR A 30 5.82 -15.07 -7.60
N GLY A 31 5.34 -15.28 -6.39
CA GLY A 31 6.08 -15.00 -5.17
C GLY A 31 5.44 -13.94 -4.29
N ASN A 32 4.37 -13.27 -4.74
CA ASN A 32 3.64 -12.31 -3.92
C ASN A 32 3.20 -12.95 -2.60
N ARG A 33 3.02 -12.12 -1.58
CA ARG A 33 2.43 -12.56 -0.31
C ARG A 33 1.01 -12.05 -0.20
N PHE A 34 0.14 -12.85 0.40
CA PHE A 34 -1.22 -12.41 0.71
C PHE A 34 -1.74 -13.03 2.00
N VAL A 35 -2.61 -12.27 2.67
CA VAL A 35 -3.28 -12.66 3.91
C VAL A 35 -4.78 -12.49 3.71
N ILE A 36 -5.58 -13.38 4.31
CA ILE A 36 -7.04 -13.28 4.33
C ILE A 36 -7.45 -13.12 5.79
N VAL A 37 -8.21 -12.08 6.09
CA VAL A 37 -8.69 -11.78 7.45
C VAL A 37 -10.20 -11.77 7.48
N GLY A 38 -10.76 -12.38 8.50
CA GLY A 38 -12.21 -12.49 8.72
C GLY A 38 -12.86 -13.61 7.91
N ASP A 39 -14.16 -13.84 8.20
CA ASP A 39 -14.99 -14.79 7.48
C ASP A 39 -15.70 -14.07 6.33
N GLY A 40 -15.68 -14.66 5.13
CA GLY A 40 -16.14 -14.04 3.88
C GLY A 40 -17.56 -13.53 3.89
N PRO A 41 -18.09 -12.81 2.87
CA PRO A 41 -17.41 -12.46 1.64
C PRO A 41 -16.39 -11.32 1.83
N HIS A 42 -15.27 -11.38 1.15
CA HIS A 42 -14.25 -10.33 1.17
C HIS A 42 -14.52 -9.33 0.04
N THR A 43 -15.02 -8.17 0.39
CA THR A 43 -15.40 -7.13 -0.59
C THR A 43 -14.26 -6.18 -0.95
N HIS A 44 -13.14 -6.25 -0.21
CA HIS A 44 -11.97 -5.39 -0.38
C HIS A 44 -10.70 -6.20 -0.55
N LEU A 45 -9.85 -5.75 -1.46
CA LEU A 45 -8.43 -6.08 -1.52
C LEU A 45 -7.64 -4.83 -1.13
N PHE A 46 -6.86 -4.91 -0.06
CA PHE A 46 -5.90 -3.89 0.36
C PHE A 46 -4.52 -4.24 -0.16
N THR A 47 -3.78 -3.26 -0.71
CA THR A 47 -2.51 -3.53 -1.37
C THR A 47 -1.41 -2.59 -0.93
N CYS A 48 -0.19 -3.11 -0.92
CA CYS A 48 1.08 -2.40 -0.84
C CYS A 48 2.14 -3.20 -1.59
N HIS A 49 3.32 -2.61 -1.82
CA HIS A 49 4.43 -3.35 -2.40
C HIS A 49 5.60 -3.51 -1.42
N LEU A 50 6.46 -4.50 -1.70
CA LEU A 50 7.57 -4.88 -0.83
C LEU A 50 8.93 -4.43 -1.36
N ASP A 51 9.04 -4.16 -2.66
CA ASP A 51 10.27 -3.66 -3.23
C ASP A 51 10.43 -2.16 -2.96
N THR A 52 11.67 -1.70 -2.92
CA THR A 52 12.03 -0.29 -2.91
C THR A 52 12.61 0.10 -4.26
N TYR A 53 12.47 1.37 -4.63
CA TYR A 53 13.06 1.90 -5.85
C TYR A 53 14.55 1.52 -5.97
N PRO A 54 15.00 0.97 -7.11
CA PRO A 54 16.34 0.42 -7.23
C PRO A 54 17.39 1.50 -7.54
N LEU A 55 17.75 2.35 -6.56
CA LEU A 55 18.94 3.21 -6.69
C LEU A 55 20.20 2.36 -6.83
N THR A 56 20.23 1.21 -6.17
CA THR A 56 21.23 0.16 -6.35
C THR A 56 20.54 -1.18 -6.53
N GLN A 57 21.23 -2.14 -7.14
CA GLN A 57 20.71 -3.50 -7.32
C GLN A 57 21.03 -4.42 -6.10
N LYS A 58 21.35 -3.82 -4.96
CA LYS A 58 21.70 -4.54 -3.73
C LYS A 58 20.90 -3.96 -2.57
N SER A 59 20.57 -4.81 -1.61
CA SER A 59 20.06 -4.34 -0.34
C SER A 59 21.17 -3.60 0.41
N GLU A 60 20.83 -2.45 0.97
CA GLU A 60 21.74 -1.59 1.75
C GLU A 60 21.16 -1.35 3.13
N GLU A 61 22.02 -1.36 4.15
CA GLU A 61 21.64 -1.00 5.51
C GLU A 61 21.33 0.50 5.58
N ILE A 62 20.25 0.84 6.28
CA ILE A 62 19.76 2.21 6.39
C ILE A 62 20.13 2.78 7.75
N THR A 63 20.86 3.89 7.75
CA THR A 63 21.07 4.70 8.95
C THR A 63 19.92 5.66 9.14
N ILE A 64 19.05 5.38 10.13
CA ILE A 64 17.86 6.19 10.43
C ILE A 64 18.26 7.41 11.26
N ILE A 65 17.73 8.58 10.88
CA ILE A 65 17.74 9.82 11.64
C ILE A 65 16.30 10.17 12.00
N GLU A 66 16.07 10.42 13.28
CA GLU A 66 14.78 10.88 13.81
C GLU A 66 14.89 12.38 14.10
N ASP A 67 13.99 13.16 13.51
CA ASP A 67 13.93 14.61 13.69
C ASP A 67 12.48 15.00 14.00
N GLY A 68 12.13 15.00 15.29
CA GLY A 68 10.76 15.11 15.76
C GLY A 68 9.88 13.97 15.20
N ASP A 69 8.82 14.33 14.48
CA ASP A 69 7.89 13.39 13.86
C ASP A 69 8.37 12.89 12.48
N ILE A 70 9.55 13.30 12.04
CA ILE A 70 10.11 12.92 10.76
C ILE A 70 11.16 11.83 10.93
N ILE A 71 11.06 10.77 10.11
CA ILE A 71 12.10 9.76 9.94
C ILE A 71 12.70 9.92 8.55
N ARG A 72 14.01 10.02 8.48
CA ARG A 72 14.80 10.10 7.24
C ARG A 72 16.08 9.31 7.35
N THR A 73 16.84 9.22 6.28
CA THR A 73 18.17 8.62 6.28
C THR A 73 19.27 9.68 6.48
N ASP A 74 20.50 9.24 6.57
CA ASP A 74 21.68 10.10 6.57
C ASP A 74 22.04 10.66 5.17
N GLY A 75 21.19 10.42 4.17
CA GLY A 75 21.37 10.89 2.79
C GLY A 75 22.24 9.99 1.92
N ARG A 76 22.61 8.79 2.37
CA ARG A 76 23.39 7.82 1.57
C ARG A 76 22.51 6.80 0.88
N THR A 77 21.39 6.44 1.49
CA THR A 77 20.45 5.43 0.98
C THR A 77 19.03 6.00 0.86
N LEU A 78 18.16 5.30 0.15
CA LEU A 78 16.71 5.49 0.30
C LEU A 78 16.29 5.16 1.72
N LEU A 79 15.20 5.75 2.19
CA LEU A 79 14.47 5.27 3.36
C LEU A 79 13.63 4.01 3.03
N GLY A 80 13.06 3.98 1.83
CA GLY A 80 12.11 2.96 1.40
C GLY A 80 10.79 3.05 2.16
N ALA A 81 10.38 4.28 2.53
CA ALA A 81 9.06 4.55 3.08
C ALA A 81 7.99 4.28 2.01
N ASP A 82 8.31 4.50 0.77
CA ASP A 82 7.69 3.96 -0.42
C ASP A 82 8.19 2.51 -0.64
N ASP A 83 7.44 1.43 -0.31
CA ASP A 83 6.11 1.45 0.28
C ASP A 83 6.04 0.71 1.64
N LYS A 84 7.10 0.75 2.45
CA LYS A 84 7.06 0.17 3.81
C LYS A 84 6.08 0.89 4.74
N ALA A 85 5.66 2.11 4.38
CA ALA A 85 4.57 2.79 5.05
C ALA A 85 3.24 2.07 4.80
N GLY A 86 2.93 1.71 3.56
CA GLY A 86 1.77 0.89 3.23
C GLY A 86 1.82 -0.50 3.86
N VAL A 87 2.99 -1.15 3.86
CA VAL A 87 3.20 -2.41 4.62
C VAL A 87 2.81 -2.23 6.08
N THR A 88 3.22 -1.11 6.72
CA THR A 88 2.89 -0.81 8.12
C THR A 88 1.38 -0.68 8.33
N VAL A 89 0.68 0.02 7.42
CA VAL A 89 -0.79 0.17 7.48
C VAL A 89 -1.48 -1.18 7.34
N LEU A 90 -1.12 -1.98 6.34
CA LEU A 90 -1.73 -3.29 6.11
C LEU A 90 -1.52 -4.23 7.31
N LEU A 91 -0.32 -4.24 7.90
CA LEU A 91 -0.04 -5.05 9.09
C LEU A 91 -0.84 -4.59 10.31
N ALA A 92 -1.07 -3.28 10.47
CA ALA A 92 -1.94 -2.76 11.53
C ALA A 92 -3.41 -3.20 11.32
N MET A 93 -3.92 -3.13 10.10
CA MET A 93 -5.28 -3.57 9.75
C MET A 93 -5.46 -5.08 9.97
N ILE A 94 -4.48 -5.91 9.55
CA ILE A 94 -4.49 -7.37 9.78
C ILE A 94 -4.54 -7.65 11.28
N LYS A 95 -3.68 -7.00 12.07
CA LYS A 95 -3.67 -7.15 13.53
C LYS A 95 -4.97 -6.69 14.17
N GLY A 96 -5.60 -5.65 13.62
CA GLY A 96 -6.91 -5.13 14.04
C GLY A 96 -8.10 -5.99 13.62
N GLY A 97 -7.88 -7.06 12.84
CA GLY A 97 -8.94 -7.97 12.40
C GLY A 97 -9.86 -7.38 11.32
N VAL A 98 -9.42 -6.38 10.56
CA VAL A 98 -10.23 -5.77 9.50
C VAL A 98 -10.47 -6.78 8.39
N ASN A 99 -11.74 -7.10 8.10
CA ASN A 99 -12.12 -8.08 7.10
C ASN A 99 -11.65 -7.67 5.71
N GLY A 100 -10.94 -8.57 5.02
CA GLY A 100 -10.47 -8.34 3.66
C GLY A 100 -9.36 -9.28 3.21
N ILE A 101 -8.96 -9.10 1.96
CA ILE A 101 -7.77 -9.72 1.38
C ILE A 101 -6.66 -8.66 1.40
N TYR A 102 -5.46 -9.06 1.76
CA TYR A 102 -4.28 -8.18 1.86
C TYR A 102 -3.21 -8.69 0.91
N GLY A 103 -2.88 -7.91 -0.11
CA GLY A 103 -1.85 -8.22 -1.11
C GLY A 103 -0.58 -7.42 -0.86
N PHE A 104 0.54 -8.12 -0.76
CA PHE A 104 1.89 -7.58 -0.66
C PHE A 104 2.62 -7.96 -1.94
N PHE A 105 2.73 -7.02 -2.86
CA PHE A 105 3.19 -7.29 -4.21
C PHE A 105 4.70 -7.09 -4.36
N LEU A 106 5.27 -7.81 -5.32
CA LEU A 106 6.67 -7.75 -5.68
C LEU A 106 6.86 -6.95 -6.96
N ALA A 107 8.02 -6.33 -7.12
CA ALA A 107 8.43 -5.70 -8.36
C ALA A 107 7.45 -4.61 -8.88
N GLU A 108 6.90 -3.79 -7.97
CA GLU A 108 6.07 -2.64 -8.30
C GLU A 108 6.88 -1.60 -9.03
N GLU A 109 8.03 -1.25 -8.48
CA GLU A 109 8.95 -0.19 -8.91
C GLU A 109 9.60 -0.44 -10.28
N ILE A 110 9.51 -1.66 -10.78
CA ILE A 110 10.01 -2.04 -12.11
C ILE A 110 8.89 -2.41 -13.08
N GLY A 111 7.65 -1.97 -12.78
CA GLY A 111 6.53 -2.05 -13.71
C GLY A 111 5.33 -2.86 -13.25
N LEU A 112 5.02 -2.88 -11.95
CA LEU A 112 3.82 -3.52 -11.38
C LEU A 112 3.75 -5.03 -11.64
N LEU A 113 4.90 -5.74 -11.72
CA LEU A 113 4.93 -7.10 -12.25
C LEU A 113 4.16 -8.07 -11.37
N GLY A 114 4.29 -7.97 -10.04
CA GLY A 114 3.59 -8.84 -9.10
C GLY A 114 2.08 -8.67 -9.14
N SER A 115 1.59 -7.44 -9.14
CA SER A 115 0.15 -7.17 -9.23
C SER A 115 -0.42 -7.46 -10.61
N HIS A 116 0.34 -7.26 -11.69
CA HIS A 116 -0.04 -7.70 -13.02
C HIS A 116 -0.24 -9.21 -13.10
N TYR A 117 0.69 -9.97 -12.50
CA TYR A 117 0.53 -11.42 -12.41
C TYR A 117 -0.77 -11.76 -11.67
N ALA A 118 -0.96 -11.23 -10.45
CA ALA A 118 -2.12 -11.52 -9.62
C ALA A 118 -3.44 -11.17 -10.32
N ALA A 119 -3.54 -10.01 -10.98
CA ALA A 119 -4.75 -9.57 -11.67
C ALA A 119 -5.15 -10.47 -12.85
N ASN A 120 -4.20 -11.21 -13.44
CA ASN A 120 -4.46 -12.13 -14.56
C ASN A 120 -4.58 -13.59 -14.14
N ASP A 121 -4.10 -13.96 -12.96
CA ASP A 121 -4.11 -15.33 -12.46
C ASP A 121 -5.51 -15.84 -12.11
N THR A 122 -5.80 -17.09 -12.42
CA THR A 122 -7.13 -17.67 -12.21
C THR A 122 -7.46 -17.92 -10.74
N LYS A 123 -6.46 -18.25 -9.91
CA LYS A 123 -6.64 -18.48 -8.46
C LYS A 123 -6.92 -17.15 -7.76
N TRP A 124 -6.24 -16.07 -8.16
CA TRP A 124 -6.53 -14.73 -7.68
C TRP A 124 -7.94 -14.27 -8.09
N LYS A 125 -8.36 -14.51 -9.34
CA LYS A 125 -9.72 -14.17 -9.80
C LYS A 125 -10.80 -14.88 -9.00
N GLU A 126 -10.60 -16.16 -8.66
CA GLU A 126 -11.54 -16.90 -7.80
C GLU A 126 -11.51 -16.35 -6.36
N LEU A 127 -10.32 -16.08 -5.82
CA LEU A 127 -10.15 -15.48 -4.48
C LEU A 127 -10.88 -14.13 -4.39
N MET A 128 -10.84 -13.35 -5.46
CA MET A 128 -11.37 -11.99 -5.52
C MET A 128 -12.81 -11.91 -6.06
N LYS A 129 -13.53 -13.01 -6.23
CA LYS A 129 -14.86 -13.02 -6.86
C LYS A 129 -15.88 -12.06 -6.23
N ASP A 130 -15.77 -11.83 -4.92
CA ASP A 130 -16.64 -10.95 -4.15
C ASP A 130 -16.06 -9.53 -3.98
N VAL A 131 -14.81 -9.31 -4.38
CA VAL A 131 -14.14 -8.01 -4.25
C VAL A 131 -14.81 -6.98 -5.15
N LYS A 132 -15.08 -5.80 -4.58
CA LYS A 132 -15.68 -4.63 -5.25
C LYS A 132 -14.72 -3.45 -5.31
N ALA A 133 -13.75 -3.42 -4.38
CA ALA A 133 -12.76 -2.35 -4.32
C ALA A 133 -11.35 -2.89 -4.08
N VAL A 134 -10.36 -2.26 -4.74
CA VAL A 134 -8.93 -2.47 -4.50
C VAL A 134 -8.33 -1.15 -4.02
N ILE A 135 -7.77 -1.16 -2.83
CA ILE A 135 -7.29 0.04 -2.15
C ILE A 135 -5.80 -0.11 -1.88
N SER A 136 -4.99 0.66 -2.60
CA SER A 136 -3.56 0.77 -2.34
C SER A 136 -3.30 1.77 -1.21
N PHE A 137 -2.33 1.47 -0.37
CA PHE A 137 -1.74 2.39 0.59
C PHE A 137 -0.30 2.67 0.16
N ASP A 138 -0.16 3.54 -0.83
CA ASP A 138 1.09 3.77 -1.56
C ASP A 138 1.10 5.17 -2.22
N ARG A 139 0.44 6.16 -1.59
CA ARG A 139 0.46 7.52 -2.11
C ARG A 139 1.29 8.42 -1.21
N ARG A 140 2.19 9.20 -1.81
CA ARG A 140 2.94 10.25 -1.10
C ARG A 140 2.01 11.26 -0.43
N GLY A 141 2.53 11.96 0.57
CA GLY A 141 1.81 13.01 1.28
C GLY A 141 0.79 12.48 2.27
N THR A 142 -0.08 13.36 2.75
CA THR A 142 -0.97 13.07 3.88
C THR A 142 -2.45 13.33 3.59
N SER A 143 -2.81 13.67 2.34
CA SER A 143 -4.15 14.23 2.09
C SER A 143 -4.91 13.62 0.92
N SER A 144 -4.35 12.67 0.17
CA SER A 144 -4.98 12.23 -1.09
C SER A 144 -5.76 10.93 -0.98
N ILE A 145 -6.95 10.90 -1.61
CA ILE A 145 -7.65 9.71 -2.11
C ILE A 145 -7.65 9.80 -3.62
N ILE A 146 -6.92 8.92 -4.28
CA ILE A 146 -6.74 8.96 -5.74
C ILE A 146 -7.99 8.47 -6.46
N THR A 147 -8.48 9.28 -7.39
CA THR A 147 -9.62 8.96 -8.25
C THR A 147 -9.21 8.57 -9.67
N HIS A 148 -8.03 9.00 -10.11
CA HIS A 148 -7.47 8.68 -11.43
C HIS A 148 -6.05 8.14 -11.27
N GLN A 149 -5.71 7.13 -12.05
CA GLN A 149 -4.36 6.55 -12.08
C GLN A 149 -3.88 6.48 -13.53
N GLY A 150 -2.68 7.01 -13.78
CA GLY A 150 -2.14 7.08 -15.14
C GLY A 150 -3.07 7.82 -16.12
N GLY A 151 -3.73 8.87 -15.67
CA GLY A 151 -4.68 9.68 -16.45
C GLY A 151 -6.04 9.02 -16.71
N LYS A 152 -6.33 7.85 -16.13
CA LYS A 152 -7.61 7.15 -16.28
C LYS A 152 -8.39 7.16 -14.97
N LYS A 153 -9.70 7.39 -15.04
CA LYS A 153 -10.57 7.28 -13.89
C LYS A 153 -10.65 5.82 -13.43
N THR A 154 -10.21 5.55 -12.22
CA THR A 154 -10.17 4.21 -11.62
C THR A 154 -11.07 4.08 -10.39
N CYS A 155 -11.48 5.21 -9.81
CA CYS A 155 -12.39 5.27 -8.67
C CYS A 155 -13.47 6.32 -8.92
N SER A 156 -14.72 5.99 -8.60
CA SER A 156 -15.82 6.95 -8.70
C SER A 156 -15.73 7.98 -7.56
N GLN A 157 -16.11 9.23 -7.85
CA GLN A 157 -16.19 10.25 -6.81
C GLN A 157 -17.15 9.86 -5.67
N LYS A 158 -18.22 9.14 -6.00
CA LYS A 158 -19.18 8.64 -5.00
C LYS A 158 -18.48 7.75 -3.98
N TYR A 159 -17.72 6.76 -4.46
CA TYR A 159 -17.02 5.82 -3.58
C TYR A 159 -15.87 6.50 -2.81
N ALA A 160 -15.06 7.32 -3.48
CA ALA A 160 -13.99 8.08 -2.83
C ALA A 160 -14.53 8.98 -1.69
N LYS A 161 -15.71 9.62 -1.87
CA LYS A 161 -16.36 10.40 -0.80
C LYS A 161 -16.85 9.55 0.37
N LEU A 162 -17.21 8.29 0.16
CA LEU A 162 -17.56 7.39 1.26
C LEU A 162 -16.31 7.05 2.09
N ILE A 163 -15.19 6.75 1.44
CA ILE A 163 -13.89 6.55 2.11
C ILE A 163 -13.48 7.82 2.86
N GLN A 164 -13.54 8.99 2.20
CA GLN A 164 -13.24 10.29 2.82
C GLN A 164 -14.02 10.51 4.12
N LYS A 165 -15.33 10.25 4.09
CA LYS A 165 -16.19 10.36 5.29
C LYS A 165 -15.79 9.39 6.40
N GLY A 166 -15.39 8.16 6.04
CA GLY A 166 -14.91 7.17 6.98
C GLY A 166 -13.65 7.64 7.70
N PHE A 167 -12.67 8.13 6.96
CA PHE A 167 -11.42 8.66 7.53
C PHE A 167 -11.63 9.97 8.31
N ALA A 168 -12.52 10.85 7.85
CA ALA A 168 -12.84 12.10 8.57
C ALA A 168 -13.42 11.84 9.98
N LYS A 169 -14.17 10.75 10.18
CA LYS A 169 -14.63 10.32 11.52
C LYS A 169 -13.49 9.88 12.44
N GLN A 170 -12.35 9.55 11.86
CA GLN A 170 -11.11 9.18 12.55
C GLN A 170 -10.08 10.31 12.54
N GLU A 171 -10.52 11.55 12.30
CA GLU A 171 -9.68 12.76 12.30
C GLU A 171 -8.56 12.76 11.24
N ILE A 172 -8.68 11.94 10.20
CA ILE A 172 -7.80 11.96 9.03
C ILE A 172 -8.53 12.68 7.90
N LEU A 173 -8.00 13.85 7.54
CA LEU A 173 -8.59 14.69 6.49
C LEU A 173 -7.94 14.35 5.14
N LEU A 174 -8.72 13.72 4.28
CA LEU A 174 -8.31 13.36 2.93
C LEU A 174 -9.14 14.13 1.90
N GLU A 175 -8.56 14.40 0.75
CA GLU A 175 -9.19 15.06 -0.38
C GLU A 175 -9.15 14.17 -1.62
N LEU A 176 -10.15 14.31 -2.50
CA LEU A 176 -10.17 13.60 -3.77
C LEU A 176 -9.12 14.21 -4.71
N ASP A 177 -8.25 13.37 -5.24
CA ASP A 177 -7.11 13.78 -6.06
C ASP A 177 -7.13 12.97 -7.39
N ASP A 178 -7.01 13.66 -8.52
CA ASP A 178 -7.00 13.07 -9.86
C ASP A 178 -5.58 12.97 -10.46
N THR A 179 -4.54 13.32 -9.70
CA THR A 179 -3.14 13.33 -10.13
C THR A 179 -2.37 12.05 -9.84
N GLY A 180 -3.07 10.91 -9.70
CA GLY A 180 -2.45 9.64 -9.36
C GLY A 180 -1.55 9.07 -10.47
N SER A 181 -0.36 8.63 -10.07
CA SER A 181 0.49 7.74 -10.85
C SER A 181 -0.08 6.31 -10.88
N ALA A 182 0.61 5.40 -11.54
CA ALA A 182 0.28 3.99 -11.46
C ALA A 182 0.71 3.42 -10.09
N THR A 183 -0.05 2.47 -9.57
CA THR A 183 0.29 1.60 -8.45
C THR A 183 -0.43 0.25 -8.63
N ASP A 184 -0.23 -0.71 -7.74
CA ASP A 184 -0.77 -2.07 -7.83
C ASP A 184 -2.27 -2.16 -8.12
N SER A 185 -3.10 -1.29 -7.52
CA SER A 185 -4.55 -1.29 -7.77
C SER A 185 -4.92 -1.00 -9.24
N LEU A 186 -4.05 -0.31 -9.99
CA LEU A 186 -4.26 -0.08 -11.42
C LEU A 186 -4.23 -1.39 -12.22
N SER A 187 -3.41 -2.36 -11.84
CA SER A 187 -3.33 -3.67 -12.51
C SER A 187 -4.68 -4.38 -12.49
N PHE A 188 -5.36 -4.36 -11.35
CA PHE A 188 -6.70 -4.95 -11.19
C PHE A 188 -7.76 -4.18 -11.96
N HIS A 189 -7.71 -2.84 -11.96
CA HIS A 189 -8.64 -2.02 -12.75
C HIS A 189 -8.52 -2.27 -14.26
N LYS A 190 -7.30 -2.49 -14.76
CA LYS A 190 -7.09 -2.84 -16.19
C LYS A 190 -7.77 -4.17 -16.56
N CYS A 191 -7.76 -5.15 -15.66
CA CYS A 191 -8.37 -6.46 -15.88
C CYS A 191 -9.88 -6.46 -15.64
N ASN A 192 -10.38 -5.68 -14.68
CA ASN A 192 -11.79 -5.55 -14.36
C ASN A 192 -12.16 -4.10 -14.05
N ARG A 193 -12.71 -3.39 -15.03
CA ARG A 193 -13.10 -1.98 -14.92
C ARG A 193 -14.28 -1.70 -14.00
N SER A 194 -14.98 -2.73 -13.51
CA SER A 194 -16.07 -2.57 -12.53
C SER A 194 -15.52 -2.34 -11.12
N LEU A 195 -14.27 -2.72 -10.86
CA LEU A 195 -13.62 -2.51 -9.57
C LEU A 195 -13.36 -1.02 -9.32
N GLN A 196 -13.66 -0.57 -8.10
CA GLN A 196 -13.24 0.75 -7.63
C GLN A 196 -11.80 0.65 -7.14
N CYS A 197 -10.87 1.28 -7.84
CA CYS A 197 -9.44 1.20 -7.53
C CYS A 197 -8.91 2.57 -7.14
N THR A 198 -8.37 2.67 -5.93
CA THR A 198 -7.87 3.94 -5.36
C THR A 198 -6.51 3.74 -4.68
N ASN A 199 -5.84 4.86 -4.39
CA ASN A 199 -4.59 4.90 -3.63
C ASN A 199 -4.70 5.99 -2.56
N ILE A 200 -4.29 5.69 -1.33
CA ILE A 200 -4.41 6.57 -0.16
C ILE A 200 -3.02 7.00 0.30
N SER A 201 -2.87 8.29 0.62
CA SER A 201 -1.62 8.86 1.14
C SER A 201 -1.19 8.19 2.44
N VAL A 202 0.10 7.86 2.54
CA VAL A 202 0.69 7.16 3.70
C VAL A 202 1.79 7.95 4.43
N GLY A 203 2.03 9.20 4.01
CA GLY A 203 2.87 10.14 4.75
C GLY A 203 4.33 10.18 4.36
N TYR A 204 4.77 9.51 3.29
CA TYR A 204 6.11 9.68 2.77
C TYR A 204 6.20 10.85 1.77
N TYR A 205 7.41 11.36 1.59
CA TYR A 205 7.74 12.44 0.66
C TYR A 205 9.09 12.18 0.02
N ASN A 206 9.32 12.77 -1.16
CA ASN A 206 10.56 12.67 -1.92
C ASN A 206 10.99 11.23 -2.21
N ALA A 207 10.02 10.35 -2.47
CA ALA A 207 10.28 8.96 -2.87
C ALA A 207 11.29 8.88 -4.03
N HIS A 208 11.92 7.73 -4.18
CA HIS A 208 12.93 7.46 -5.21
C HIS A 208 14.20 8.35 -5.10
N SER A 209 14.46 8.90 -3.94
CA SER A 209 15.65 9.73 -3.70
C SER A 209 16.21 9.53 -2.28
N VAL A 210 17.48 9.88 -2.10
CA VAL A 210 18.11 9.87 -0.76
C VAL A 210 17.58 10.96 0.19
N LEU A 211 16.71 11.83 -0.33
CA LEU A 211 15.99 12.87 0.44
C LEU A 211 14.62 12.39 0.92
N GLU A 212 14.31 11.12 0.73
CA GLU A 212 13.06 10.52 1.17
C GLU A 212 12.91 10.62 2.69
N TYR A 213 11.69 10.96 3.13
CA TYR A 213 11.33 10.98 4.54
C TYR A 213 9.89 10.54 4.78
N GLN A 214 9.60 10.12 6.00
CA GLN A 214 8.30 9.71 6.49
C GLN A 214 7.83 10.61 7.63
N ASP A 215 6.60 11.11 7.56
CA ASP A 215 5.86 11.67 8.70
C ASP A 215 5.32 10.50 9.53
N ILE A 216 5.98 10.22 10.67
CA ILE A 216 5.63 9.07 11.51
C ILE A 216 4.36 9.34 12.33
N SER A 217 4.12 10.58 12.73
CA SER A 217 2.90 10.98 13.44
C SER A 217 1.67 10.77 12.58
N TYR A 218 1.76 11.16 11.30
CA TYR A 218 0.68 10.88 10.35
C TYR A 218 0.48 9.39 10.14
N LEU A 219 1.56 8.63 9.91
CA LEU A 219 1.49 7.18 9.68
C LEU A 219 0.85 6.44 10.86
N GLU A 220 1.18 6.80 12.10
CA GLU A 220 0.59 6.20 13.30
C GLU A 220 -0.91 6.48 13.40
N ARG A 221 -1.32 7.72 13.14
CA ARG A 221 -2.76 8.09 13.09
C ARG A 221 -3.49 7.39 11.95
N LEU A 222 -2.86 7.29 10.76
CA LEU A 222 -3.44 6.58 9.62
C LEU A 222 -3.62 5.08 9.93
N CYS A 223 -2.62 4.42 10.53
CA CYS A 223 -2.72 3.02 10.95
C CYS A 223 -3.90 2.82 11.91
N SER A 224 -4.04 3.69 12.90
CA SER A 224 -5.18 3.63 13.82
C SER A 224 -6.51 3.84 13.08
N ALA A 225 -6.58 4.89 12.26
CA ALA A 225 -7.79 5.21 11.51
C ALA A 225 -8.21 4.06 10.58
N ALA A 226 -7.27 3.46 9.84
CA ALA A 226 -7.56 2.37 8.90
C ALA A 226 -8.16 1.12 9.58
N VAL A 227 -7.84 0.90 10.86
CA VAL A 227 -8.45 -0.18 11.66
C VAL A 227 -9.91 0.13 12.02
N TYR A 228 -10.24 1.38 12.26
CA TYR A 228 -11.57 1.79 12.74
C TYR A 228 -12.50 2.35 11.65
N VAL A 229 -12.00 2.54 10.44
CA VAL A 229 -12.86 2.90 9.30
C VAL A 229 -13.86 1.77 9.02
N ASP A 230 -15.14 2.13 8.97
CA ASP A 230 -16.17 1.26 8.41
C ASP A 230 -16.03 1.29 6.87
N TRP A 231 -15.31 0.30 6.33
CA TRP A 231 -14.94 0.24 4.93
C TRP A 231 -16.18 0.11 4.04
N PRO A 232 -16.52 1.15 3.25
CA PRO A 232 -17.76 1.15 2.50
C PRO A 232 -17.69 0.21 1.30
N ILE A 233 -18.76 -0.52 1.05
CA ILE A 233 -18.94 -1.29 -0.19
C ILE A 233 -19.38 -0.31 -1.29
N PRO A 234 -18.76 -0.33 -2.49
CA PRO A 234 -19.09 0.56 -3.61
C PRO A 234 -20.53 0.46 -4.10
#